data_9cfc873777b7eb507ff878ac387e4ce4
#
_entry.id   9cfc873777b7eb507ff878ac387e4ce4
#
_cell.length_a   1.000
_cell.length_b   1.000
_cell.length_c   1.000
_cell.angle_alpha   90.00
_cell.angle_beta   90.00
_cell.angle_gamma   90.00
#
_symmetry.space_group_name_H-M   'P 1'
#
loop_
_entity.id
_entity.type
_entity.pdbx_description
1 polymer ?
#
loop_
_entity_poly.entity_id
_entity_poly.type
_entity_poly.pdbx_seq_one_letter_code
_entity_poly.pdbx_strand_id
1 'polypeptide(L)'
;MRKLVLVLISVLMFTVGCKGKYSEQVLDLDEFEEVELSPLTSDVKIVPIKCSIPMDGIRQVRVYDDYTIMLGSRRETIYILKEDSVVAILNSLGRGHGEYSSINDFAYDEKSKVIYVNADRKLLKYDVPSMTFIGSSDINYSICGMIVLNSDEILVNCSYNEYSSDTKPFIGICVISSFTGEILRRCLELDYYEGFCSCNEDMIECGDDILLSTGGLYRNRILQMDSKTENLKELESFSFSPKWRVSKKLLKIARKKDMFAFSEETDARTVYCDGCHFPAIINSKLTYWCYPFFDIISMRSNIVNIKVGDKTISRKFFIPGMKQPICPYYYKDNHYVVVIYRSVESLVTDKDELSDFGKEICSKMNAQPFNNPVLLSFTVDKDL
;
A
#
# COMPACT_ATOMS: atom_id res chain seq x y z
N MET A 1 43.65 -3.92 -44.55
CA MET A 1 42.57 -2.96 -44.23
C MET A 1 41.29 -3.61 -43.75
N ARG A 2 40.73 -4.66 -44.34
CA ARG A 2 39.47 -5.29 -43.88
C ARG A 2 39.49 -5.86 -42.44
N LYS A 3 40.61 -6.39 -41.97
CA LYS A 3 40.73 -6.94 -40.61
C LYS A 3 40.78 -5.86 -39.51
N LEU A 4 41.29 -4.68 -39.84
CA LEU A 4 41.36 -3.56 -38.89
C LEU A 4 40.01 -2.92 -38.68
N VAL A 5 39.14 -2.87 -39.70
CA VAL A 5 37.77 -2.35 -39.61
C VAL A 5 36.87 -3.27 -38.77
N LEU A 6 37.05 -4.60 -38.87
CA LEU A 6 36.27 -5.54 -38.05
C LEU A 6 36.64 -5.47 -36.57
N VAL A 7 37.90 -5.22 -36.22
CA VAL A 7 38.31 -5.03 -34.82
C VAL A 7 37.78 -3.71 -34.25
N LEU A 8 37.76 -2.63 -35.05
CA LEU A 8 37.18 -1.35 -34.63
C LEU A 8 35.63 -1.45 -34.41
N ILE A 9 34.95 -2.20 -35.27
CA ILE A 9 33.47 -2.39 -35.11
C ILE A 9 33.18 -3.27 -33.88
N SER A 10 33.98 -4.30 -33.58
CA SER A 10 33.80 -5.09 -32.37
C SER A 10 34.11 -4.32 -31.10
N VAL A 11 35.11 -3.42 -31.09
CA VAL A 11 35.40 -2.54 -29.96
C VAL A 11 34.30 -1.48 -29.77
N LEU A 12 33.71 -0.94 -30.86
CA LEU A 12 32.59 -0.04 -30.78
C LEU A 12 31.29 -0.70 -30.28
N MET A 13 31.06 -1.99 -30.58
CA MET A 13 29.90 -2.72 -30.03
C MET A 13 30.07 -3.06 -28.54
N PHE A 14 31.28 -3.16 -28.01
CA PHE A 14 31.51 -3.33 -26.57
C PHE A 14 31.38 -2.03 -25.76
N THR A 15 31.47 -0.86 -26.39
CA THR A 15 31.34 0.43 -25.69
C THR A 15 29.92 0.94 -25.64
N VAL A 16 28.98 0.38 -26.42
CA VAL A 16 27.54 0.75 -26.36
C VAL A 16 26.79 -0.07 -25.31
N GLY A 17 27.43 -1.04 -24.68
CA GLY A 17 26.89 -1.88 -23.60
C GLY A 17 27.10 -1.33 -22.18
N CYS A 18 27.65 -0.15 -21.99
CA CYS A 18 27.56 0.53 -20.69
C CYS A 18 26.13 0.99 -20.47
N LYS A 19 25.30 0.13 -19.93
CA LYS A 19 24.14 0.57 -19.12
C LYS A 19 24.71 1.63 -18.19
N GLY A 20 24.28 2.89 -18.40
CA GLY A 20 24.59 3.96 -17.47
C GLY A 20 24.33 3.41 -16.07
N LYS A 21 25.33 3.44 -15.20
CA LYS A 21 25.10 3.27 -13.78
C LYS A 21 24.18 4.42 -13.42
N TYR A 22 22.88 4.16 -13.42
CA TYR A 22 21.99 5.01 -12.66
C TYR A 22 22.59 5.02 -11.26
N SER A 23 23.05 6.16 -10.80
CA SER A 23 23.43 6.32 -9.41
C SER A 23 22.16 6.09 -8.62
N GLU A 24 22.04 4.91 -8.02
CA GLU A 24 20.90 4.56 -7.17
C GLU A 24 20.80 5.64 -6.11
N GLN A 25 19.67 6.33 -6.08
CA GLN A 25 19.43 7.38 -5.09
C GLN A 25 19.41 6.70 -3.70
N VAL A 26 20.11 7.31 -2.74
CA VAL A 26 20.09 6.87 -1.35
C VAL A 26 19.23 7.84 -0.55
N LEU A 27 18.15 7.32 0.02
CA LEU A 27 17.24 8.06 0.89
C LEU A 27 17.72 7.95 2.33
N ASP A 28 17.89 9.09 3.01
CA ASP A 28 18.07 9.14 4.45
C ASP A 28 16.78 9.64 5.11
N LEU A 29 16.15 8.75 5.89
CA LEU A 29 14.89 9.05 6.55
C LEU A 29 15.04 9.83 7.86
N ASP A 30 16.26 10.22 8.24
CA ASP A 30 16.52 11.17 9.33
C ASP A 30 16.47 12.63 8.84
N GLU A 31 16.61 12.84 7.53
CA GLU A 31 16.59 14.16 6.92
C GLU A 31 15.17 14.49 6.43
N PHE A 32 14.34 15.04 7.29
CA PHE A 32 12.99 15.47 6.94
C PHE A 32 12.63 16.80 7.60
N GLU A 33 11.71 17.51 6.97
CA GLU A 33 11.07 18.71 7.51
C GLU A 33 9.78 18.30 8.24
N GLU A 34 9.61 18.71 9.49
CA GLU A 34 8.31 18.58 10.17
C GLU A 34 7.38 19.69 9.74
N VAL A 35 6.21 19.32 9.26
CA VAL A 35 5.25 20.24 8.68
C VAL A 35 3.88 20.03 9.29
N GLU A 36 3.28 21.12 9.75
CA GLU A 36 1.89 21.08 10.23
C GLU A 36 0.93 20.80 9.07
N LEU A 37 0.05 19.81 9.25
CA LEU A 37 -0.85 19.37 8.19
C LEU A 37 -1.84 20.46 7.76
N SER A 38 -2.40 21.19 8.72
CA SER A 38 -3.49 22.13 8.49
C SER A 38 -3.20 23.26 7.47
N PRO A 39 -2.02 23.94 7.47
CA PRO A 39 -1.73 25.01 6.52
C PRO A 39 -1.47 24.54 5.09
N LEU A 40 -1.12 23.26 4.89
CA LEU A 40 -0.67 22.71 3.61
C LEU A 40 -1.73 21.93 2.87
N THR A 41 -2.90 21.81 3.46
CA THR A 41 -3.97 20.99 2.91
C THR A 41 -5.13 21.86 2.50
N SER A 42 -5.47 21.82 1.22
CA SER A 42 -6.76 22.29 0.74
C SER A 42 -7.79 21.14 0.79
N ASP A 43 -9.05 21.50 0.75
CA ASP A 43 -10.19 20.57 0.68
C ASP A 43 -10.19 19.49 1.78
N VAL A 44 -9.79 19.86 2.99
CA VAL A 44 -9.84 18.97 4.14
C VAL A 44 -11.29 18.62 4.48
N LYS A 45 -11.59 17.33 4.48
CA LYS A 45 -12.88 16.80 4.92
C LYS A 45 -12.69 15.89 6.11
N ILE A 46 -13.44 16.15 7.19
CA ILE A 46 -13.49 15.31 8.37
C ILE A 46 -14.85 14.62 8.37
N VAL A 47 -14.87 13.33 8.06
CA VAL A 47 -16.10 12.55 7.90
C VAL A 47 -16.24 11.55 9.04
N PRO A 48 -17.13 11.81 10.00
CA PRO A 48 -17.47 10.85 11.04
C PRO A 48 -18.24 9.67 10.46
N ILE A 49 -17.81 8.43 10.75
CA ILE A 49 -18.48 7.24 10.20
C ILE A 49 -19.70 6.86 11.02
N LYS A 50 -20.87 6.94 10.42
CA LYS A 50 -22.14 6.51 11.03
C LYS A 50 -22.30 5.00 10.87
N CYS A 51 -22.19 4.27 11.97
CA CYS A 51 -22.42 2.83 12.04
C CYS A 51 -23.30 2.52 13.27
N SER A 52 -24.26 1.62 13.11
CA SER A 52 -25.16 1.20 14.18
C SER A 52 -24.55 0.22 15.18
N ILE A 53 -23.36 -0.29 14.88
CA ILE A 53 -22.58 -1.21 15.71
C ILE A 53 -21.18 -0.65 15.94
N PRO A 54 -20.49 -1.07 17.00
CA PRO A 54 -19.06 -0.78 17.17
C PRO A 54 -18.25 -1.29 15.99
N MET A 55 -17.41 -0.45 15.42
CA MET A 55 -16.42 -0.87 14.42
C MET A 55 -15.13 -1.26 15.14
N ASP A 56 -14.44 -2.30 14.64
CA ASP A 56 -13.07 -2.56 15.04
C ASP A 56 -12.12 -1.53 14.39
N GLY A 57 -10.83 -1.57 14.75
CA GLY A 57 -9.84 -0.75 14.07
C GLY A 57 -9.85 -1.03 12.55
N ILE A 58 -9.41 -0.07 11.75
CA ILE A 58 -9.37 -0.20 10.30
C ILE A 58 -7.95 -0.58 9.86
N ARG A 59 -7.87 -1.59 9.01
CA ARG A 59 -6.62 -2.06 8.38
C ARG A 59 -6.41 -1.44 7.00
N GLN A 60 -7.47 -1.35 6.20
CA GLN A 60 -7.41 -0.93 4.82
C GLN A 60 -8.66 -0.14 4.44
N VAL A 61 -8.47 0.84 3.58
CA VAL A 61 -9.56 1.64 3.00
C VAL A 61 -9.35 1.69 1.50
N ARG A 62 -10.43 1.59 0.75
CA ARG A 62 -10.46 1.89 -0.70
C ARG A 62 -11.66 2.76 -1.00
N VAL A 63 -11.44 3.81 -1.79
CA VAL A 63 -12.48 4.76 -2.18
C VAL A 63 -12.82 4.55 -3.65
N TYR A 64 -14.06 4.28 -3.90
CA TYR A 64 -14.67 4.13 -5.22
C TYR A 64 -15.70 5.23 -5.44
N ASP A 65 -16.20 5.38 -6.65
CA ASP A 65 -17.18 6.45 -6.93
C ASP A 65 -18.48 6.28 -6.16
N ASP A 66 -18.93 5.02 -6.00
CA ASP A 66 -20.18 4.72 -5.29
C ASP A 66 -20.00 4.52 -3.79
N TYR A 67 -18.85 3.96 -3.36
CA TYR A 67 -18.63 3.48 -2.01
C TYR A 67 -17.22 3.72 -1.50
N THR A 68 -17.11 3.93 -0.20
CA THR A 68 -15.87 3.72 0.53
C THR A 68 -15.94 2.35 1.20
N ILE A 69 -14.98 1.48 0.93
CA ILE A 69 -14.94 0.12 1.44
C ILE A 69 -13.77 -0.01 2.41
N MET A 70 -14.03 -0.56 3.59
CA MET A 70 -13.05 -0.65 4.66
C MET A 70 -12.93 -2.08 5.18
N LEU A 71 -11.71 -2.56 5.34
CA LEU A 71 -11.41 -3.83 6.00
C LEU A 71 -11.05 -3.57 7.47
N GLY A 72 -11.71 -4.25 8.37
CA GLY A 72 -11.42 -4.21 9.80
C GLY A 72 -10.04 -4.79 10.15
N SER A 73 -9.45 -4.33 11.25
CA SER A 73 -8.09 -4.72 11.68
C SER A 73 -7.96 -6.21 12.01
N ARG A 74 -9.04 -6.87 12.43
CA ARG A 74 -9.09 -8.31 12.66
C ARG A 74 -9.15 -9.14 11.38
N ARG A 75 -9.33 -8.49 10.22
CA ARG A 75 -9.49 -9.15 8.91
C ARG A 75 -10.73 -10.05 8.82
N GLU A 76 -11.76 -9.74 9.55
CA GLU A 76 -12.99 -10.53 9.66
C GLU A 76 -14.17 -9.85 9.00
N THR A 77 -14.12 -8.51 8.91
CA THR A 77 -15.27 -7.70 8.54
C THR A 77 -14.90 -6.67 7.48
N ILE A 78 -15.73 -6.59 6.44
CA ILE A 78 -15.69 -5.50 5.47
C ILE A 78 -16.92 -4.60 5.69
N TYR A 79 -16.69 -3.29 5.80
CA TYR A 79 -17.72 -2.28 5.92
C TYR A 79 -17.86 -1.55 4.59
N ILE A 80 -19.07 -1.45 4.08
CA ILE A 80 -19.41 -0.69 2.87
C ILE A 80 -20.08 0.60 3.29
N LEU A 81 -19.44 1.72 2.96
CA LEU A 81 -19.95 3.05 3.26
C LEU A 81 -20.46 3.71 1.99
N LYS A 82 -21.61 4.35 2.10
CA LYS A 82 -22.10 5.35 1.14
C LYS A 82 -22.07 6.70 1.82
N GLU A 83 -21.26 7.61 1.29
CA GLU A 83 -20.96 8.89 1.96
C GLU A 83 -20.34 8.66 3.36
N ASP A 84 -21.06 8.98 4.43
CA ASP A 84 -20.63 8.86 5.83
C ASP A 84 -21.27 7.68 6.59
N SER A 85 -22.11 6.91 5.92
CA SER A 85 -22.97 5.90 6.56
C SER A 85 -22.64 4.50 6.10
N VAL A 86 -22.46 3.56 7.02
CA VAL A 86 -22.32 2.13 6.73
C VAL A 86 -23.67 1.60 6.24
N VAL A 87 -23.71 1.17 4.98
CA VAL A 87 -24.92 0.66 4.30
C VAL A 87 -24.95 -0.86 4.22
N ALA A 88 -23.78 -1.51 4.29
CA ALA A 88 -23.69 -2.97 4.33
C ALA A 88 -22.45 -3.42 5.10
N ILE A 89 -22.50 -4.64 5.62
CA ILE A 89 -21.41 -5.28 6.35
C ILE A 89 -21.28 -6.72 5.87
N LEU A 90 -20.09 -7.09 5.40
CA LEU A 90 -19.73 -8.46 5.14
C LEU A 90 -18.98 -9.01 6.36
N ASN A 91 -19.60 -9.98 7.04
CA ASN A 91 -19.00 -10.71 8.15
C ASN A 91 -19.50 -12.17 8.09
N SER A 92 -18.90 -12.95 7.18
CA SER A 92 -19.28 -14.34 6.91
C SER A 92 -18.21 -15.28 7.44
N LEU A 93 -17.94 -15.20 8.75
CA LEU A 93 -16.96 -16.05 9.40
C LEU A 93 -17.44 -17.48 9.49
N GLY A 94 -16.60 -18.45 9.09
CA GLY A 94 -16.88 -19.85 9.18
C GLY A 94 -16.11 -20.70 8.18
N ARG A 95 -16.62 -21.91 7.90
CA ARG A 95 -16.03 -22.88 6.96
C ARG A 95 -17.00 -23.38 5.91
N GLY A 96 -18.18 -22.79 5.84
CA GLY A 96 -19.22 -23.12 4.88
C GLY A 96 -18.97 -22.51 3.50
N HIS A 97 -19.95 -22.69 2.64
CA HIS A 97 -19.93 -22.15 1.30
C HIS A 97 -20.12 -20.62 1.35
N GLY A 98 -19.15 -19.88 0.84
CA GLY A 98 -19.13 -18.42 0.95
C GLY A 98 -18.70 -17.89 2.34
N GLU A 99 -18.16 -18.73 3.21
CA GLU A 99 -17.58 -18.33 4.48
C GLU A 99 -16.04 -18.31 4.41
N TYR A 100 -15.42 -17.58 5.33
CA TYR A 100 -13.96 -17.45 5.43
C TYR A 100 -13.51 -17.37 6.89
N SER A 101 -12.23 -17.63 7.13
CA SER A 101 -11.62 -17.44 8.45
C SER A 101 -10.94 -16.10 8.60
N SER A 102 -10.35 -15.57 7.53
CA SER A 102 -9.63 -14.30 7.53
C SER A 102 -9.50 -13.74 6.12
N ILE A 103 -9.70 -12.45 5.97
CA ILE A 103 -9.56 -11.71 4.71
C ILE A 103 -8.13 -11.18 4.60
N ASN A 104 -7.47 -11.44 3.48
CA ASN A 104 -6.15 -10.89 3.19
C ASN A 104 -6.24 -9.55 2.47
N ASP A 105 -7.08 -9.47 1.45
CA ASP A 105 -7.31 -8.28 0.65
C ASP A 105 -8.67 -8.34 -0.05
N PHE A 106 -9.12 -7.23 -0.61
CA PHE A 106 -10.33 -7.14 -1.40
C PHE A 106 -10.17 -6.17 -2.57
N ALA A 107 -10.98 -6.34 -3.61
CA ALA A 107 -11.12 -5.39 -4.71
C ALA A 107 -12.59 -5.30 -5.12
N TYR A 108 -13.02 -4.16 -5.62
CA TYR A 108 -14.40 -3.94 -6.02
C TYR A 108 -14.49 -3.54 -7.48
N ASP A 109 -15.34 -4.22 -8.22
CA ASP A 109 -15.71 -3.86 -9.58
C ASP A 109 -16.94 -2.94 -9.55
N GLU A 110 -16.71 -1.65 -9.75
CA GLU A 110 -17.77 -0.63 -9.75
C GLU A 110 -18.81 -0.87 -10.85
N LYS A 111 -18.41 -1.49 -11.93
CA LYS A 111 -19.28 -1.73 -13.09
C LYS A 111 -20.24 -2.89 -12.86
N SER A 112 -19.73 -4.01 -12.39
CA SER A 112 -20.55 -5.20 -12.12
C SER A 112 -21.15 -5.21 -10.71
N LYS A 113 -20.73 -4.27 -9.84
CA LYS A 113 -21.10 -4.20 -8.41
C LYS A 113 -20.71 -5.45 -7.62
N VAL A 114 -19.58 -6.05 -7.97
CA VAL A 114 -19.05 -7.25 -7.32
C VAL A 114 -17.81 -6.90 -6.51
N ILE A 115 -17.79 -7.32 -5.24
CA ILE A 115 -16.58 -7.30 -4.42
C ILE A 115 -15.91 -8.69 -4.49
N TYR A 116 -14.65 -8.68 -4.82
CA TYR A 116 -13.74 -9.82 -4.79
C TYR A 116 -12.99 -9.80 -3.47
N VAL A 117 -13.03 -10.93 -2.75
CA VAL A 117 -12.40 -11.06 -1.44
C VAL A 117 -11.39 -12.19 -1.49
N ASN A 118 -10.13 -11.88 -1.27
CA ASN A 118 -9.07 -12.87 -1.11
C ASN A 118 -9.03 -13.36 0.34
N ALA A 119 -9.45 -14.60 0.55
CA ALA A 119 -9.50 -15.22 1.86
C ALA A 119 -9.27 -16.75 1.74
N ASP A 120 -8.53 -17.33 2.67
CA ASP A 120 -8.37 -18.79 2.79
C ASP A 120 -7.98 -19.51 1.50
N ARG A 121 -7.11 -18.91 0.68
CA ARG A 121 -6.73 -19.38 -0.66
C ARG A 121 -7.89 -19.47 -1.64
N LYS A 122 -8.86 -18.61 -1.47
CA LYS A 122 -10.01 -18.48 -2.36
C LYS A 122 -10.18 -17.05 -2.78
N LEU A 123 -10.67 -16.87 -3.97
CA LEU A 123 -11.23 -15.61 -4.45
C LEU A 123 -12.74 -15.73 -4.32
N LEU A 124 -13.30 -15.17 -3.26
CA LEU A 124 -14.73 -15.13 -3.00
C LEU A 124 -15.35 -13.93 -3.68
N LYS A 125 -16.61 -14.05 -4.11
CA LYS A 125 -17.35 -12.99 -4.81
C LYS A 125 -18.68 -12.74 -4.10
N TYR A 126 -18.96 -11.47 -3.85
CA TYR A 126 -20.23 -11.05 -3.27
C TYR A 126 -20.81 -9.87 -4.05
N ASP A 127 -22.12 -9.82 -4.16
CA ASP A 127 -22.86 -8.69 -4.70
C ASP A 127 -22.87 -7.53 -3.70
N VAL A 128 -22.75 -6.31 -4.19
CA VAL A 128 -22.78 -5.09 -3.36
C VAL A 128 -24.00 -4.24 -3.75
N PRO A 129 -24.83 -3.78 -2.81
CA PRO A 129 -24.64 -3.81 -1.35
C PRO A 129 -25.29 -4.99 -0.63
N SER A 130 -25.89 -5.94 -1.34
CA SER A 130 -26.66 -7.03 -0.69
C SER A 130 -25.79 -7.97 0.14
N MET A 131 -24.48 -8.02 -0.12
CA MET A 131 -23.51 -8.97 0.44
C MET A 131 -23.89 -10.42 0.19
N THR A 132 -24.66 -10.68 -0.87
CA THR A 132 -25.03 -12.03 -1.29
C THR A 132 -23.83 -12.71 -1.93
N PHE A 133 -23.50 -13.91 -1.46
CA PHE A 133 -22.43 -14.72 -2.05
C PHE A 133 -22.81 -15.16 -3.47
N ILE A 134 -21.91 -14.90 -4.42
CA ILE A 134 -22.10 -15.23 -5.85
C ILE A 134 -21.36 -16.52 -6.21
N GLY A 135 -20.15 -16.69 -5.68
CA GLY A 135 -19.31 -17.83 -6.00
C GLY A 135 -17.88 -17.68 -5.51
N SER A 136 -17.07 -18.70 -5.71
CA SER A 136 -15.66 -18.71 -5.35
C SER A 136 -14.81 -19.46 -6.35
N SER A 137 -13.52 -19.12 -6.41
CA SER A 137 -12.49 -19.83 -7.14
C SER A 137 -11.32 -20.13 -6.23
N ASP A 138 -10.76 -21.34 -6.33
CA ASP A 138 -9.57 -21.71 -5.57
C ASP A 138 -8.34 -21.07 -6.20
N ILE A 139 -7.45 -20.55 -5.36
CA ILE A 139 -6.16 -19.97 -5.76
C ILE A 139 -5.01 -20.69 -5.05
N ASN A 140 -3.96 -21.03 -5.80
CA ASN A 140 -2.81 -21.79 -5.28
C ASN A 140 -1.61 -20.91 -4.92
N TYR A 141 -1.83 -19.60 -4.73
CA TYR A 141 -0.82 -18.60 -4.41
C TYR A 141 -1.36 -17.59 -3.40
N SER A 142 -0.48 -16.85 -2.76
CA SER A 142 -0.88 -15.77 -1.85
C SER A 142 -0.97 -14.46 -2.60
N ILE A 143 -2.02 -13.71 -2.37
CA ILE A 143 -2.24 -12.37 -2.90
C ILE A 143 -2.04 -11.36 -1.77
N CYS A 144 -1.22 -10.33 -2.02
CA CYS A 144 -0.98 -9.23 -1.09
C CYS A 144 -1.67 -7.93 -1.51
N GLY A 145 -2.03 -7.80 -2.78
CA GLY A 145 -2.74 -6.65 -3.31
C GLY A 145 -3.56 -7.03 -4.53
N MET A 146 -4.73 -6.40 -4.72
CA MET A 146 -5.62 -6.65 -5.85
C MET A 146 -6.19 -5.34 -6.41
N ILE A 147 -6.26 -5.25 -7.74
CA ILE A 147 -6.99 -4.20 -8.47
C ILE A 147 -7.79 -4.86 -9.59
N VAL A 148 -9.06 -4.50 -9.73
CA VAL A 148 -9.91 -4.99 -10.84
C VAL A 148 -9.56 -4.22 -12.10
N LEU A 149 -9.08 -4.89 -13.15
CA LEU A 149 -8.82 -4.27 -14.45
C LEU A 149 -10.11 -4.21 -15.30
N ASN A 150 -10.89 -5.27 -15.23
CA ASN A 150 -12.21 -5.39 -15.87
C ASN A 150 -12.97 -6.56 -15.23
N SER A 151 -14.19 -6.85 -15.72
CA SER A 151 -15.04 -7.93 -15.17
C SER A 151 -14.39 -9.31 -15.17
N ASP A 152 -13.43 -9.56 -16.06
CA ASP A 152 -12.82 -10.87 -16.30
C ASP A 152 -11.43 -10.98 -15.71
N GLU A 153 -10.80 -9.85 -15.37
CA GLU A 153 -9.38 -9.78 -15.05
C GLU A 153 -9.09 -8.92 -13.81
N ILE A 154 -8.26 -9.47 -12.94
CA ILE A 154 -7.78 -8.81 -11.73
C ILE A 154 -6.25 -8.78 -11.78
N LEU A 155 -5.66 -7.61 -11.60
CA LEU A 155 -4.24 -7.45 -11.35
C LEU A 155 -3.97 -7.80 -9.89
N VAL A 156 -2.98 -8.63 -9.65
CA VAL A 156 -2.62 -9.07 -8.30
C VAL A 156 -1.12 -8.99 -8.06
N ASN A 157 -0.76 -8.62 -6.84
CA ASN A 157 0.58 -8.79 -6.32
C ASN A 157 0.67 -10.14 -5.62
N CYS A 158 1.41 -11.07 -6.22
CA CYS A 158 1.63 -12.41 -5.67
C CYS A 158 2.84 -12.41 -4.75
N SER A 159 2.62 -12.73 -3.48
CA SER A 159 3.70 -13.02 -2.56
C SER A 159 4.13 -14.49 -2.62
N TYR A 160 5.28 -14.75 -2.01
CA TYR A 160 5.81 -16.10 -1.91
C TYR A 160 4.83 -17.07 -1.24
N ASN A 161 4.64 -18.24 -1.87
CA ASN A 161 3.87 -19.33 -1.29
C ASN A 161 4.77 -20.53 -1.00
N GLU A 162 5.03 -20.82 0.27
CA GLU A 162 5.85 -21.96 0.73
C GLU A 162 5.23 -23.34 0.46
N TYR A 163 3.96 -23.40 0.08
CA TYR A 163 3.17 -24.63 0.09
C TYR A 163 2.98 -25.31 -1.26
N SER A 164 3.54 -24.77 -2.32
CA SER A 164 3.51 -25.41 -3.65
C SER A 164 4.79 -26.19 -3.88
N SER A 165 4.77 -27.52 -3.69
CA SER A 165 5.92 -28.39 -3.90
C SER A 165 6.31 -28.58 -5.37
N ASP A 166 5.42 -28.29 -6.31
CA ASP A 166 5.56 -28.72 -7.72
C ASP A 166 5.83 -27.62 -8.74
N THR A 167 5.72 -26.34 -8.35
CA THR A 167 6.02 -25.22 -9.25
C THR A 167 6.96 -24.23 -8.59
N LYS A 168 7.93 -23.74 -9.37
CA LYS A 168 8.78 -22.64 -8.93
C LYS A 168 7.88 -21.48 -8.49
N PRO A 169 7.96 -21.05 -7.23
CA PRO A 169 7.06 -20.03 -6.71
C PRO A 169 7.23 -18.74 -7.52
N PHE A 170 6.12 -18.18 -7.99
CA PHE A 170 6.10 -16.87 -8.62
C PHE A 170 5.93 -15.80 -7.55
N ILE A 171 6.78 -14.81 -7.58
CA ILE A 171 6.67 -13.58 -6.79
C ILE A 171 6.59 -12.44 -7.77
N GLY A 172 5.58 -11.61 -7.66
CA GLY A 172 5.47 -10.45 -8.54
C GLY A 172 4.05 -10.11 -8.94
N ILE A 173 3.95 -9.32 -9.97
CA ILE A 173 2.69 -8.80 -10.49
C ILE A 173 2.19 -9.68 -11.63
N CYS A 174 0.97 -10.13 -11.54
CA CYS A 174 0.32 -10.90 -12.60
C CYS A 174 -1.16 -10.54 -12.73
N VAL A 175 -1.75 -10.89 -13.86
CA VAL A 175 -3.18 -10.81 -14.09
C VAL A 175 -3.78 -12.20 -13.95
N ILE A 176 -4.87 -12.27 -13.20
CA ILE A 176 -5.62 -13.51 -12.97
C ILE A 176 -7.02 -13.42 -13.55
N SER A 177 -7.61 -14.57 -13.86
CA SER A 177 -9.03 -14.65 -14.18
C SER A 177 -9.87 -14.39 -12.95
N SER A 178 -10.81 -13.47 -13.03
CA SER A 178 -11.79 -13.24 -11.97
C SER A 178 -12.70 -14.45 -11.76
N PHE A 179 -12.87 -15.32 -12.76
CA PHE A 179 -13.76 -16.47 -12.72
C PHE A 179 -13.10 -17.73 -12.15
N THR A 180 -11.87 -18.04 -12.60
CA THR A 180 -11.19 -19.29 -12.24
C THR A 180 -10.08 -19.09 -11.23
N GLY A 181 -9.58 -17.87 -11.03
CA GLY A 181 -8.41 -17.60 -10.21
C GLY A 181 -7.09 -18.02 -10.85
N GLU A 182 -7.09 -18.49 -12.10
CA GLU A 182 -5.87 -18.88 -12.81
C GLU A 182 -5.05 -17.66 -13.25
N ILE A 183 -3.73 -17.79 -13.22
CA ILE A 183 -2.83 -16.76 -13.75
C ILE A 183 -2.94 -16.77 -15.28
N LEU A 184 -3.47 -15.69 -15.84
CA LEU A 184 -3.60 -15.48 -17.27
C LEU A 184 -2.27 -15.02 -17.87
N ARG A 185 -1.56 -14.09 -17.21
CA ARG A 185 -0.27 -13.56 -17.64
C ARG A 185 0.53 -12.98 -16.49
N ARG A 186 1.85 -13.02 -16.63
CA ARG A 186 2.81 -12.49 -15.68
C ARG A 186 3.35 -11.16 -16.20
N CYS A 187 3.12 -10.07 -15.46
CA CYS A 187 3.53 -8.72 -15.86
C CYS A 187 4.93 -8.37 -15.37
N LEU A 188 5.27 -8.77 -14.14
CA LEU A 188 6.55 -8.48 -13.53
C LEU A 188 6.95 -9.60 -12.57
N GLU A 189 8.11 -10.21 -12.79
CA GLU A 189 8.71 -11.12 -11.82
C GLU A 189 9.63 -10.32 -10.89
N LEU A 190 9.41 -10.45 -9.58
CA LEU A 190 10.22 -9.84 -8.53
C LEU A 190 11.20 -10.86 -7.97
N ASP A 191 12.36 -10.40 -7.56
CA ASP A 191 13.23 -11.25 -6.77
C ASP A 191 12.68 -11.37 -5.32
N TYR A 192 13.21 -12.33 -4.58
CA TYR A 192 12.76 -12.58 -3.21
C TYR A 192 12.90 -11.34 -2.31
N TYR A 193 13.89 -10.51 -2.56
CA TYR A 193 14.13 -9.31 -1.75
C TYR A 193 13.22 -8.14 -2.09
N GLU A 194 12.78 -8.06 -3.34
CA GLU A 194 11.82 -7.05 -3.79
C GLU A 194 10.38 -7.41 -3.41
N GLY A 195 10.06 -8.70 -3.29
CA GLY A 195 8.72 -9.18 -2.96
C GLY A 195 8.50 -9.54 -1.49
N PHE A 196 9.52 -9.42 -0.64
CA PHE A 196 9.46 -9.88 0.75
C PHE A 196 8.53 -9.05 1.64
N CYS A 197 8.48 -7.75 1.43
CA CYS A 197 7.70 -6.80 2.22
C CYS A 197 6.55 -6.20 1.42
N SER A 198 5.91 -6.99 0.55
CA SER A 198 4.74 -6.50 -0.16
C SER A 198 3.58 -6.25 0.79
N CYS A 199 3.03 -5.05 0.72
CA CYS A 199 1.88 -4.60 1.49
C CYS A 199 0.68 -4.37 0.56
N ASN A 200 -0.52 -4.32 1.12
CA ASN A 200 -1.73 -4.09 0.32
C ASN A 200 -1.76 -2.68 -0.33
N GLU A 201 -0.92 -1.78 0.15
CA GLU A 201 -0.81 -0.38 -0.29
C GLU A 201 0.22 -0.18 -1.42
N ASP A 202 0.73 -1.27 -1.99
CA ASP A 202 1.78 -1.23 -3.02
C ASP A 202 1.24 -0.97 -4.43
N MET A 203 -0.07 -1.04 -4.63
CA MET A 203 -0.72 -0.82 -5.92
C MET A 203 -1.82 0.23 -5.79
N ILE A 204 -1.72 1.30 -6.58
CA ILE A 204 -2.65 2.43 -6.55
C ILE A 204 -3.09 2.78 -7.97
N GLU A 205 -4.38 2.90 -8.19
CA GLU A 205 -4.94 3.44 -9.42
C GLU A 205 -4.69 4.96 -9.49
N CYS A 206 -4.16 5.42 -10.60
CA CYS A 206 -3.83 6.82 -10.86
C CYS A 206 -4.26 7.21 -12.28
N GLY A 207 -5.51 7.58 -12.43
CA GLY A 207 -6.13 7.79 -13.74
C GLY A 207 -6.20 6.50 -14.55
N ASP A 208 -5.69 6.52 -15.79
CA ASP A 208 -5.59 5.32 -16.65
C ASP A 208 -4.38 4.41 -16.31
N ASP A 209 -3.54 4.80 -15.36
CA ASP A 209 -2.33 4.06 -14.97
C ASP A 209 -2.48 3.44 -13.60
N ILE A 210 -1.66 2.42 -13.33
CA ILE A 210 -1.48 1.83 -12.01
C ILE A 210 -0.05 2.08 -11.55
N LEU A 211 0.10 2.71 -10.41
CA LEU A 211 1.39 2.87 -9.76
C LEU A 211 1.65 1.65 -8.87
N LEU A 212 2.83 1.07 -9.03
CA LEU A 212 3.27 -0.12 -8.34
C LEU A 212 4.51 0.21 -7.52
N SER A 213 4.49 -0.11 -6.25
CA SER A 213 5.66 -0.08 -5.40
C SER A 213 6.18 -1.48 -5.19
N THR A 214 7.45 -1.72 -5.49
CA THR A 214 8.11 -2.96 -5.09
C THR A 214 8.80 -2.72 -3.76
N GLY A 215 8.03 -2.83 -2.68
CA GLY A 215 8.59 -2.74 -1.34
C GLY A 215 9.55 -3.88 -1.08
N GLY A 216 10.83 -3.58 -0.94
CA GLY A 216 11.86 -4.60 -0.75
C GLY A 216 12.83 -4.28 0.37
N LEU A 217 13.37 -5.30 0.99
CA LEU A 217 14.35 -5.16 2.08
C LEU A 217 15.64 -4.44 1.66
N TYR A 218 15.90 -4.33 0.37
CA TYR A 218 17.17 -3.82 -0.13
C TYR A 218 17.02 -2.74 -1.21
N ARG A 219 16.17 -2.96 -2.21
CA ARG A 219 15.95 -2.07 -3.34
C ARG A 219 14.48 -1.81 -3.49
N ASN A 220 14.13 -0.56 -3.64
CA ASN A 220 12.76 -0.10 -3.85
C ASN A 220 12.63 0.48 -5.25
N ARG A 221 11.56 0.14 -5.94
CA ARG A 221 11.20 0.72 -7.23
C ARG A 221 9.77 1.19 -7.20
N ILE A 222 9.52 2.29 -7.88
CA ILE A 222 8.18 2.74 -8.20
C ILE A 222 8.01 2.63 -9.70
N LEU A 223 7.03 1.87 -10.11
CA LEU A 223 6.71 1.56 -11.49
C LEU A 223 5.35 2.15 -11.84
N GLN A 224 5.19 2.56 -13.07
CA GLN A 224 3.92 2.92 -13.68
C GLN A 224 3.57 1.84 -14.70
N MET A 225 2.38 1.32 -14.59
CA MET A 225 1.82 0.35 -15.53
C MET A 225 0.61 0.99 -16.22
N ASP A 226 0.64 1.01 -17.54
CA ASP A 226 -0.54 1.35 -18.33
C ASP A 226 -1.59 0.24 -18.17
N SER A 227 -2.78 0.57 -17.70
CA SER A 227 -3.82 -0.42 -17.38
C SER A 227 -4.36 -1.16 -18.59
N LYS A 228 -4.19 -0.62 -19.81
CA LYS A 228 -4.69 -1.20 -21.07
C LYS A 228 -3.65 -2.06 -21.78
N THR A 229 -2.39 -1.61 -21.78
CA THR A 229 -1.30 -2.28 -22.50
C THR A 229 -0.38 -3.09 -21.59
N GLU A 230 -0.49 -2.90 -20.28
CA GLU A 230 0.35 -3.51 -19.23
C GLU A 230 1.86 -3.21 -19.39
N ASN A 231 2.19 -2.18 -20.17
CA ASN A 231 3.55 -1.72 -20.31
C ASN A 231 4.04 -1.09 -19.00
N LEU A 232 5.18 -1.58 -18.52
CA LEU A 232 5.81 -1.11 -17.29
C LEU A 232 6.89 -0.09 -17.59
N LYS A 233 6.87 1.03 -16.85
CA LYS A 233 7.90 2.06 -16.85
C LYS A 233 8.39 2.28 -15.43
N GLU A 234 9.71 2.21 -15.21
CA GLU A 234 10.31 2.59 -13.93
C GLU A 234 10.30 4.13 -13.80
N LEU A 235 9.65 4.63 -12.77
CA LEU A 235 9.61 6.06 -12.44
C LEU A 235 10.74 6.43 -11.48
N GLU A 236 11.06 5.54 -10.54
CA GLU A 236 12.04 5.76 -9.50
C GLU A 236 12.67 4.44 -9.06
N SER A 237 13.95 4.50 -8.67
CA SER A 237 14.67 3.40 -8.03
C SER A 237 15.60 3.97 -6.98
N PHE A 238 15.51 3.46 -5.76
CA PHE A 238 16.28 3.94 -4.63
C PHE A 238 16.59 2.86 -3.60
N SER A 239 17.57 3.13 -2.75
CA SER A 239 17.82 2.37 -1.53
C SER A 239 17.80 3.30 -0.33
N PHE A 240 17.59 2.74 0.85
CA PHE A 240 17.72 3.51 2.08
C PHE A 240 19.18 3.63 2.52
N SER A 241 19.49 4.67 3.30
CA SER A 241 20.80 4.83 3.93
C SER A 241 21.13 3.59 4.82
N PRO A 242 22.39 3.30 5.09
CA PRO A 242 22.78 2.11 5.86
C PRO A 242 22.06 1.94 7.19
N LYS A 243 21.62 3.02 7.82
CA LYS A 243 20.86 3.02 9.07
C LYS A 243 19.46 2.42 8.89
N TRP A 244 18.81 2.73 7.79
CA TRP A 244 17.42 2.35 7.49
C TRP A 244 17.30 1.10 6.63
N ARG A 245 18.42 0.55 6.21
CA ARG A 245 18.50 -0.62 5.35
C ARG A 245 18.72 -1.88 6.15
N VAL A 246 18.03 -2.93 5.78
CA VAL A 246 18.24 -4.27 6.38
C VAL A 246 19.70 -4.70 6.24
N SER A 247 20.28 -5.21 7.32
CA SER A 247 21.67 -5.63 7.34
C SER A 247 21.96 -6.81 6.41
N LYS A 248 23.21 -6.95 5.93
CA LYS A 248 23.61 -8.10 5.10
C LYS A 248 23.38 -9.44 5.80
N LYS A 249 23.43 -9.49 7.12
CA LYS A 249 23.14 -10.69 7.92
C LYS A 249 21.68 -11.06 7.81
N LEU A 250 20.77 -10.09 8.06
CA LEU A 250 19.32 -10.28 7.91
C LEU A 250 18.92 -10.65 6.49
N LEU A 251 19.52 -10.02 5.46
CA LEU A 251 19.29 -10.39 4.08
C LEU A 251 19.66 -11.86 3.80
N LYS A 252 20.75 -12.37 4.38
CA LYS A 252 21.12 -13.79 4.23
C LYS A 252 20.12 -14.72 4.89
N ILE A 253 19.55 -14.33 6.03
CA ILE A 253 18.51 -15.10 6.72
C ILE A 253 17.24 -15.12 5.89
N ALA A 254 16.76 -13.95 5.48
CA ALA A 254 15.61 -13.82 4.60
C ALA A 254 15.75 -14.66 3.31
N ARG A 255 16.93 -14.64 2.68
CA ARG A 255 17.23 -15.43 1.49
C ARG A 255 17.11 -16.95 1.69
N LYS A 256 17.38 -17.42 2.88
CA LYS A 256 17.19 -18.84 3.25
C LYS A 256 15.74 -19.19 3.53
N LYS A 257 14.84 -18.21 3.46
CA LYS A 257 13.41 -18.34 3.77
C LYS A 257 13.12 -18.74 5.21
N ASP A 258 14.03 -18.43 6.11
CA ASP A 258 13.90 -18.68 7.52
C ASP A 258 13.26 -17.46 8.20
N MET A 259 11.93 -17.39 8.11
CA MET A 259 11.15 -16.28 8.68
C MET A 259 11.22 -16.26 10.20
N PHE A 260 11.34 -17.41 10.83
CA PHE A 260 11.48 -17.49 12.28
C PHE A 260 12.81 -16.89 12.73
N ALA A 261 13.92 -17.34 12.11
CA ALA A 261 15.25 -16.78 12.38
C ALA A 261 15.34 -15.29 11.98
N PHE A 262 14.62 -14.86 10.93
CA PHE A 262 14.54 -13.44 10.59
C PHE A 262 13.83 -12.65 11.69
N SER A 263 12.70 -13.13 12.19
CA SER A 263 11.95 -12.51 13.27
C SER A 263 12.74 -12.47 14.60
N GLU A 264 13.46 -13.54 14.91
CA GLU A 264 14.33 -13.58 16.12
C GLU A 264 15.52 -12.62 16.02
N GLU A 265 16.09 -12.45 14.83
CA GLU A 265 17.23 -11.54 14.61
C GLU A 265 16.79 -10.07 14.48
N THR A 266 15.53 -9.80 14.12
CA THR A 266 14.90 -8.47 14.18
C THR A 266 14.32 -8.26 15.58
N ASP A 267 15.18 -7.94 16.54
CA ASP A 267 14.74 -7.55 17.87
C ASP A 267 14.13 -6.13 17.87
N ALA A 268 13.58 -5.72 18.99
CA ALA A 268 12.98 -4.41 19.19
C ALA A 268 13.93 -3.21 18.93
N ARG A 269 15.22 -3.44 18.71
CA ARG A 269 16.23 -2.41 18.42
C ARG A 269 16.60 -2.35 16.93
N THR A 270 16.08 -3.27 16.12
CA THR A 270 16.38 -3.28 14.69
C THR A 270 15.55 -2.21 14.02
N VAL A 271 16.21 -1.16 13.60
CA VAL A 271 15.61 -0.07 12.83
C VAL A 271 15.74 -0.37 11.35
N TYR A 272 14.66 -0.33 10.61
CA TYR A 272 14.67 -0.47 9.15
C TYR A 272 13.40 0.15 8.52
N CYS A 273 13.41 0.36 7.21
CA CYS A 273 12.24 0.72 6.45
C CYS A 273 11.79 -0.48 5.60
N ASP A 274 10.52 -0.79 5.62
CA ASP A 274 9.93 -1.93 4.90
C ASP A 274 9.59 -1.63 3.44
N GLY A 275 9.82 -0.42 2.98
CA GLY A 275 9.58 -0.04 1.60
C GLY A 275 8.92 1.32 1.46
N CYS A 276 8.39 1.57 0.28
CA CYS A 276 7.56 2.72 -0.01
C CYS A 276 6.12 2.29 -0.28
N HIS A 277 5.19 3.15 0.10
CA HIS A 277 3.76 2.90 0.08
C HIS A 277 3.05 4.08 -0.57
N PHE A 278 1.84 3.87 -1.03
CA PHE A 278 0.98 4.89 -1.61
C PHE A 278 1.69 5.78 -2.63
N PRO A 279 2.34 5.19 -3.66
CA PRO A 279 2.91 6.01 -4.72
C PRO A 279 1.80 6.77 -5.44
N ALA A 280 2.04 8.04 -5.72
CA ALA A 280 1.07 8.92 -6.37
C ALA A 280 1.78 9.93 -7.25
N ILE A 281 1.09 10.42 -8.28
CA ILE A 281 1.55 11.56 -9.08
C ILE A 281 0.65 12.75 -8.76
N ILE A 282 1.17 13.68 -7.96
CA ILE A 282 0.48 14.90 -7.54
C ILE A 282 1.12 16.08 -8.23
N ASN A 283 0.36 16.86 -9.00
CA ASN A 283 0.87 18.02 -9.73
C ASN A 283 2.15 17.71 -10.56
N SER A 284 2.14 16.55 -11.23
CA SER A 284 3.28 16.04 -12.02
C SER A 284 4.53 15.69 -11.20
N LYS A 285 4.45 15.64 -9.89
CA LYS A 285 5.53 15.20 -9.00
C LYS A 285 5.20 13.81 -8.44
N LEU A 286 6.18 12.90 -8.48
CA LEU A 286 6.06 11.61 -7.82
C LEU A 286 6.14 11.79 -6.31
N THR A 287 5.15 11.27 -5.60
CA THR A 287 5.11 11.24 -4.13
C THR A 287 4.97 9.81 -3.65
N TYR A 288 5.57 9.48 -2.53
CA TYR A 288 5.44 8.17 -1.89
C TYR A 288 5.74 8.26 -0.40
N TRP A 289 5.19 7.35 0.37
CA TRP A 289 5.33 7.32 1.82
C TRP A 289 6.30 6.23 2.24
N CYS A 290 7.12 6.52 3.25
CA CYS A 290 7.98 5.55 3.90
C CYS A 290 7.60 5.44 5.37
N TYR A 291 7.61 4.22 5.89
CA TYR A 291 7.30 3.92 7.29
C TYR A 291 8.54 3.34 7.99
N PRO A 292 9.43 4.20 8.50
CA PRO A 292 10.54 3.70 9.28
C PRO A 292 10.04 3.00 10.54
N PHE A 293 10.51 1.79 10.77
CA PHE A 293 10.32 1.09 12.03
C PHE A 293 11.40 1.50 13.01
N PHE A 294 11.02 2.21 14.06
CA PHE A 294 11.95 2.59 15.14
C PHE A 294 11.97 1.55 16.27
N ASP A 295 10.89 0.80 16.42
CA ASP A 295 10.69 -0.23 17.43
C ASP A 295 9.43 -1.02 17.05
N ILE A 296 9.39 -2.30 17.37
CA ILE A 296 8.20 -3.16 17.15
C ILE A 296 6.97 -2.62 17.92
N ILE A 297 7.18 -1.85 18.96
CA ILE A 297 6.14 -1.31 19.84
C ILE A 297 5.85 0.17 19.58
N SER A 298 6.82 0.92 19.08
CA SER A 298 6.68 2.35 18.89
C SER A 298 6.31 2.74 17.47
N MET A 299 5.38 3.60 17.40
CA MET A 299 4.69 4.23 16.28
C MET A 299 5.54 4.40 15.04
N ARG A 300 5.02 3.90 13.93
CA ARG A 300 5.45 4.21 12.57
C ARG A 300 5.56 5.72 12.43
N SER A 301 6.74 6.20 12.16
CA SER A 301 6.94 7.59 11.74
C SER A 301 6.69 7.65 10.24
N ASN A 302 5.79 8.52 9.81
CA ASN A 302 5.38 8.57 8.41
C ASN A 302 6.08 9.73 7.74
N ILE A 303 6.87 9.40 6.75
CA ILE A 303 7.60 10.36 5.96
C ILE A 303 7.09 10.28 4.53
N VAL A 304 6.55 11.40 4.05
CA VAL A 304 6.25 11.56 2.63
C VAL A 304 7.49 12.06 1.91
N ASN A 305 7.79 11.43 0.80
CA ASN A 305 8.88 11.78 -0.08
C ASN A 305 8.30 12.35 -1.37
N ILE A 306 8.81 13.48 -1.80
CA ILE A 306 8.33 14.21 -2.97
C ILE A 306 9.51 14.40 -3.91
N LYS A 307 9.41 13.84 -5.12
CA LYS A 307 10.44 13.99 -6.14
C LYS A 307 10.26 15.30 -6.90
N VAL A 308 11.29 16.14 -6.85
CA VAL A 308 11.35 17.41 -7.58
C VAL A 308 12.60 17.40 -8.46
N GLY A 309 12.45 17.08 -9.75
CA GLY A 309 13.59 16.86 -10.65
C GLY A 309 14.44 15.69 -10.18
N ASP A 310 15.73 15.91 -9.95
CA ASP A 310 16.68 14.90 -9.47
C ASP A 310 16.79 14.81 -7.93
N LYS A 311 16.00 15.62 -7.22
CA LYS A 311 16.05 15.66 -5.75
C LYS A 311 14.76 15.09 -5.17
N THR A 312 14.89 14.48 -3.99
CA THR A 312 13.74 14.10 -3.17
C THR A 312 13.73 14.95 -1.91
N ILE A 313 12.56 15.52 -1.62
CA ILE A 313 12.28 16.27 -0.41
C ILE A 313 11.48 15.37 0.51
N SER A 314 11.91 15.21 1.75
CA SER A 314 11.23 14.36 2.75
C SER A 314 10.54 15.25 3.78
N ARG A 315 9.28 14.93 4.08
CA ARG A 315 8.45 15.65 5.05
C ARG A 315 7.71 14.69 5.98
N LYS A 316 7.51 15.14 7.20
CA LYS A 316 6.71 14.43 8.20
C LYS A 316 5.57 15.33 8.63
N PHE A 317 4.35 14.91 8.35
CA PHE A 317 3.17 15.67 8.77
C PHE A 317 2.78 15.39 10.21
N PHE A 318 2.37 16.43 10.89
CA PHE A 318 1.83 16.34 12.24
C PHE A 318 0.63 17.29 12.42
N ILE A 319 -0.15 17.02 13.46
CA ILE A 319 -1.23 17.93 13.92
C ILE A 319 -0.83 18.36 15.33
N PRO A 320 -0.65 19.66 15.58
CA PRO A 320 -0.27 20.16 16.89
C PRO A 320 -1.18 19.62 18.00
N GLY A 321 -0.59 19.19 19.10
CA GLY A 321 -1.28 18.61 20.25
C GLY A 321 -1.80 17.19 20.06
N MET A 322 -1.57 16.54 18.89
CA MET A 322 -1.98 15.16 18.63
C MET A 322 -0.80 14.20 18.50
N LYS A 323 -0.95 13.02 19.08
CA LYS A 323 0.06 11.93 19.03
C LYS A 323 0.00 11.08 17.78
N GLN A 324 -1.15 11.05 17.09
CA GLN A 324 -1.31 10.13 15.98
C GLN A 324 -0.47 10.57 14.79
N PRO A 325 0.40 9.72 14.26
CA PRO A 325 1.06 9.99 13.00
C PRO A 325 0.03 10.03 11.87
N ILE A 326 0.24 10.93 10.91
CA ILE A 326 -0.59 11.01 9.71
C ILE A 326 -0.13 9.90 8.76
N CYS A 327 -0.91 8.82 8.71
CA CYS A 327 -0.69 7.66 7.86
C CYS A 327 -1.82 7.59 6.84
N PRO A 328 -1.58 7.74 5.55
CA PRO A 328 -2.61 7.45 4.57
C PRO A 328 -2.97 5.96 4.60
N TYR A 329 -4.22 5.70 4.31
CA TYR A 329 -4.78 4.37 4.09
C TYR A 329 -5.18 4.18 2.63
N TYR A 330 -5.34 5.29 1.91
CA TYR A 330 -5.69 5.28 0.49
C TYR A 330 -5.33 6.61 -0.17
N TYR A 331 -5.23 6.59 -1.50
CA TYR A 331 -5.07 7.77 -2.36
C TYR A 331 -5.93 7.62 -3.60
N LYS A 332 -6.74 8.63 -3.91
CA LYS A 332 -7.51 8.74 -5.14
C LYS A 332 -7.72 10.21 -5.47
N ASP A 333 -7.63 10.57 -6.74
CA ASP A 333 -7.98 11.90 -7.27
C ASP A 333 -7.32 13.07 -6.50
N ASN A 334 -6.02 12.95 -6.24
CA ASN A 334 -5.21 13.89 -5.45
C ASN A 334 -5.56 13.96 -3.95
N HIS A 335 -6.42 13.09 -3.45
CA HIS A 335 -6.77 13.04 -2.04
C HIS A 335 -6.11 11.85 -1.33
N TYR A 336 -5.45 12.12 -0.22
CA TYR A 336 -5.10 11.09 0.75
C TYR A 336 -6.22 10.90 1.75
N VAL A 337 -6.49 9.65 2.09
CA VAL A 337 -7.46 9.28 3.12
C VAL A 337 -6.73 8.70 4.31
N VAL A 338 -6.93 9.29 5.47
CA VAL A 338 -6.39 8.86 6.76
C VAL A 338 -7.54 8.41 7.65
N VAL A 339 -7.31 7.36 8.43
CA VAL A 339 -8.30 6.88 9.41
C VAL A 339 -7.83 7.23 10.81
N ILE A 340 -8.68 7.89 11.56
CA ILE A 340 -8.47 8.20 12.97
C ILE A 340 -9.44 7.34 13.79
N TYR A 341 -8.91 6.39 14.58
CA TYR A 341 -9.71 5.36 15.27
C TYR A 341 -9.35 5.18 16.76
N ARG A 342 -8.63 6.13 17.34
CA ARG A 342 -8.28 6.08 18.77
C ARG A 342 -9.24 6.93 19.59
N SER A 343 -9.35 6.68 20.88
CA SER A 343 -10.09 7.60 21.76
C SER A 343 -9.38 8.96 21.83
N VAL A 344 -10.14 10.02 22.00
CA VAL A 344 -9.61 11.39 22.08
C VAL A 344 -8.56 11.50 23.19
N GLU A 345 -8.79 10.83 24.34
CA GLU A 345 -7.85 10.84 25.47
C GLU A 345 -6.49 10.22 25.11
N SER A 346 -6.46 9.25 24.20
CA SER A 346 -5.23 8.61 23.75
C SER A 346 -4.53 9.37 22.62
N LEU A 347 -5.25 10.23 21.92
CA LEU A 347 -4.74 11.01 20.78
C LEU A 347 -4.11 12.34 21.21
N VAL A 348 -4.68 13.00 22.20
CA VAL A 348 -4.27 14.35 22.61
C VAL A 348 -3.08 14.24 23.55
N THR A 349 -1.97 14.90 23.19
CA THR A 349 -0.80 15.02 24.10
C THR A 349 -0.96 16.14 25.07
N ASP A 350 -1.34 17.31 24.55
CA ASP A 350 -1.53 18.54 25.30
C ASP A 350 -2.77 19.25 24.76
N LYS A 351 -3.71 19.53 25.64
CA LYS A 351 -4.96 20.22 25.27
C LYS A 351 -4.73 21.69 24.94
N ASP A 352 -3.72 22.28 25.54
CA ASP A 352 -3.39 23.69 25.35
C ASP A 352 -2.64 23.95 24.03
N GLU A 353 -1.92 22.93 23.54
CA GLU A 353 -1.23 22.95 22.24
C GLU A 353 -2.09 22.50 21.07
N LEU A 354 -3.30 22.03 21.34
CA LEU A 354 -4.18 21.48 20.29
C LEU A 354 -4.61 22.58 19.32
N SER A 355 -4.25 22.42 18.04
CA SER A 355 -4.68 23.35 16.97
C SER A 355 -6.20 23.34 16.80
N ASP A 356 -6.76 24.36 16.18
CA ASP A 356 -8.20 24.42 15.90
C ASP A 356 -8.64 23.26 15.01
N PHE A 357 -7.79 22.81 14.09
CA PHE A 357 -8.00 21.63 13.29
C PHE A 357 -8.03 20.35 14.14
N GLY A 358 -7.08 20.20 15.08
CA GLY A 358 -7.09 19.10 16.04
C GLY A 358 -8.33 19.10 16.94
N LYS A 359 -8.81 20.28 17.38
CA LYS A 359 -10.05 20.43 18.15
C LYS A 359 -11.28 20.00 17.35
N GLU A 360 -11.33 20.34 16.06
CA GLU A 360 -12.41 19.90 15.17
C GLU A 360 -12.45 18.38 15.04
N ILE A 361 -11.32 17.72 14.79
CA ILE A 361 -11.20 16.26 14.75
C ILE A 361 -11.73 15.65 16.06
N CYS A 362 -11.24 16.13 17.21
CA CYS A 362 -11.66 15.64 18.51
C CYS A 362 -13.17 15.81 18.74
N SER A 363 -13.72 16.95 18.32
CA SER A 363 -15.17 17.21 18.42
C SER A 363 -15.97 16.21 17.59
N LYS A 364 -15.56 15.95 16.36
CA LYS A 364 -16.21 14.97 15.47
C LYS A 364 -16.12 13.55 16.02
N MET A 365 -14.98 13.17 16.62
CA MET A 365 -14.80 11.87 17.25
C MET A 365 -15.70 11.70 18.48
N ASN A 366 -15.76 12.69 19.36
CA ASN A 366 -16.61 12.64 20.56
C ASN A 366 -18.12 12.58 20.25
N ALA A 367 -18.51 13.03 19.06
CA ALA A 367 -19.90 12.95 18.61
C ALA A 367 -20.28 11.55 18.08
N GLN A 368 -19.30 10.61 17.95
CA GLN A 368 -19.58 9.29 17.42
C GLN A 368 -20.09 8.34 18.49
N PRO A 369 -21.15 7.56 18.22
CA PRO A 369 -21.49 6.41 19.05
C PRO A 369 -20.34 5.38 18.94
N PHE A 370 -20.04 4.69 20.05
CA PHE A 370 -19.09 3.58 20.11
C PHE A 370 -17.62 3.92 19.79
N ASN A 371 -17.22 5.19 19.77
CA ASN A 371 -15.89 5.62 19.32
C ASN A 371 -15.53 5.09 17.91
N ASN A 372 -16.51 5.08 17.02
CA ASN A 372 -16.29 4.70 15.63
C ASN A 372 -15.27 5.64 14.98
N PRO A 373 -14.51 5.18 13.95
CA PRO A 373 -13.46 5.97 13.35
C PRO A 373 -14.00 7.20 12.61
N VAL A 374 -13.10 8.16 12.41
CA VAL A 374 -13.30 9.33 11.58
C VAL A 374 -12.38 9.23 10.39
N LEU A 375 -12.88 9.50 9.19
CA LEU A 375 -12.07 9.65 7.99
C LEU A 375 -11.62 11.10 7.86
N LEU A 376 -10.33 11.28 7.66
CA LEU A 376 -9.75 12.54 7.27
C LEU A 376 -9.32 12.42 5.81
N SER A 377 -9.92 13.23 4.92
CA SER A 377 -9.52 13.31 3.53
C SER A 377 -8.94 14.70 3.26
N PHE A 378 -7.79 14.76 2.58
CA PHE A 378 -7.12 16.00 2.25
C PHE A 378 -6.31 15.90 0.97
N THR A 379 -6.14 17.01 0.28
CA THR A 379 -5.16 17.17 -0.79
C THR A 379 -3.87 17.75 -0.24
N VAL A 380 -2.77 17.39 -0.84
CA VAL A 380 -1.47 18.00 -0.57
C VAL A 380 -1.28 19.12 -1.60
N ASP A 381 -1.16 20.35 -1.13
CA ASP A 381 -1.17 21.53 -1.99
C ASP A 381 0.00 21.63 -2.98
N LYS A 382 -0.19 22.50 -4.00
CA LYS A 382 0.66 22.63 -5.20
C LYS A 382 2.11 23.02 -4.92
N ASP A 383 2.40 23.55 -3.73
CA ASP A 383 3.71 24.11 -3.36
C ASP A 383 4.56 23.14 -2.52
N LEU A 384 4.18 21.88 -2.49
CA LEU A 384 4.99 20.80 -1.92
C LEU A 384 6.14 20.41 -2.83
#